data_112671a233d7c5791faeb157279e846d
#
_entry.id   112671a233d7c5791faeb157279e846d
#
_cell.length_a   1.000
_cell.length_b   1.000
_cell.length_c   1.000
_cell.angle_alpha   90.00
_cell.angle_beta   90.00
_cell.angle_gamma   90.00
#
_symmetry.space_group_name_H-M   'P 1'
#
loop_
_entity.id
_entity.type
_entity.pdbx_description
1 polymer ?
#
loop_
_entity_poly.entity_id
_entity_poly.type
_entity_poly.pdbx_seq_one_letter_code
_entity_poly.pdbx_strand_id
1 'polypeptide(L)'
;MKFSRFLSIFLLAVIILFTPSVALAQSCDGNCGDRDECLRKIEKCQEEWNQMEKAKAPHVSALAKMEADIAAFQASIKKIEADLVKKAAAILVAEDELSDALALATRRIAALYRRTQTYNPLLPFLTSTNVGSVLRAFTYQHVVIDEDKKLIGQTAVSIRDLETRKAELEKERITLGTLKEDLDRRAASVRKLVGEASAYQSKLSSAIAALSAKQQSFLAAKLSGLNLPSSLGAGPLYCTDDRNLNPGFSPAFAFFTYGIPHRVGMNQYGALGRANDGHSYDRILRAYFNFDDYQDKGGITIKVNNGNGVNQGSVIWTGSLEEYVKRIYEVPASWPAEALKAQAIAARSYALYSTDNGNNSICATQSCQVFKTDPKGGAWDQAVNDTSGKVMVQGGAAIAAWFSSTDGGYTFQNNDVWGGSHRSWTKRTRDANGDISSFSDLQSKAYDRSSPCFYAAQGFRNEYGKSAWLKSEEVADMANVILLARKDGGTKEHLYQPDKPNPAGTDTWDRDRVKAELKSRGGTPFNSVSGISISGVDWGLGRTTGITISGDAGSVTFEGSEFKDFFNLRAPANIQIVGPLFNIERK
;
A
#
# COMPACT_ATOMS: atom_id res chain seq x y z
N MET A 1 38.90 14.97 8.15
CA MET A 1 38.62 16.12 7.26
C MET A 1 38.49 15.81 5.75
N LYS A 2 38.26 14.57 5.32
CA LYS A 2 38.03 14.20 3.90
C LYS A 2 36.61 13.74 3.55
N PHE A 3 35.73 13.61 4.53
CA PHE A 3 34.32 13.17 4.35
C PHE A 3 33.33 14.29 4.04
N SER A 4 33.69 15.55 4.29
CA SER A 4 32.81 16.72 4.14
C SER A 4 32.62 17.18 2.67
N ARG A 5 33.56 16.90 1.75
CA ARG A 5 33.48 17.39 0.36
C ARG A 5 32.65 16.50 -0.58
N PHE A 6 32.50 15.20 -0.27
CA PHE A 6 31.71 14.30 -1.10
C PHE A 6 30.19 14.44 -0.87
N LEU A 7 29.80 14.86 0.34
CA LEU A 7 28.39 15.01 0.71
C LEU A 7 27.75 16.31 0.15
N SER A 8 28.54 17.37 -0.04
CA SER A 8 28.06 18.66 -0.62
C SER A 8 27.76 18.57 -2.12
N ILE A 9 28.48 17.73 -2.86
CA ILE A 9 28.24 17.53 -4.31
C ILE A 9 27.00 16.68 -4.56
N PHE A 10 26.68 15.73 -3.67
CA PHE A 10 25.49 14.91 -3.77
C PHE A 10 24.20 15.68 -3.43
N LEU A 11 24.25 16.65 -2.51
CA LEU A 11 23.10 17.49 -2.17
C LEU A 11 22.75 18.50 -3.30
N LEU A 12 23.74 19.01 -4.04
CA LEU A 12 23.49 19.91 -5.17
C LEU A 12 22.91 19.16 -6.40
N ALA A 13 23.28 17.89 -6.62
CA ALA A 13 22.75 17.09 -7.72
C ALA A 13 21.27 16.68 -7.49
N VAL A 14 20.84 16.55 -6.24
CA VAL A 14 19.43 16.21 -5.88
C VAL A 14 18.50 17.42 -6.00
N ILE A 15 18.99 18.64 -5.77
CA ILE A 15 18.17 19.87 -5.88
C ILE A 15 17.85 20.21 -7.34
N ILE A 16 18.69 19.83 -8.31
CA ILE A 16 18.46 20.12 -9.75
C ILE A 16 17.43 19.16 -10.37
N LEU A 17 17.15 17.98 -9.75
CA LEU A 17 16.18 17.00 -10.24
C LEU A 17 14.76 17.19 -9.72
N PHE A 18 14.52 18.11 -8.78
CA PHE A 18 13.21 18.38 -8.17
C PHE A 18 12.69 19.79 -8.43
N THR A 19 12.89 20.35 -9.63
CA THR A 19 11.96 21.36 -10.11
C THR A 19 10.80 20.61 -10.77
N PRO A 20 9.64 20.45 -10.11
CA PRO A 20 8.47 19.95 -10.79
C PRO A 20 8.12 21.01 -11.84
N SER A 21 8.32 20.68 -13.10
CA SER A 21 7.75 21.46 -14.19
C SER A 21 6.24 21.52 -13.95
N VAL A 22 5.74 22.71 -13.62
CA VAL A 22 4.32 22.99 -13.36
C VAL A 22 3.42 22.56 -14.54
N ALA A 23 3.99 22.26 -15.71
CA ALA A 23 3.31 21.75 -16.90
C ALA A 23 2.90 20.28 -16.83
N LEU A 24 3.46 19.45 -15.93
CA LEU A 24 3.13 18.02 -15.78
C LEU A 24 1.91 17.79 -14.87
N ALA A 25 1.56 18.75 -14.04
CA ALA A 25 0.42 18.63 -13.12
C ALA A 25 -0.97 18.65 -13.80
N GLN A 26 -1.06 19.04 -15.07
CA GLN A 26 -2.33 19.08 -15.82
C GLN A 26 -2.76 17.72 -16.39
N SER A 27 -1.88 16.74 -16.48
CA SER A 27 -2.21 15.42 -17.05
C SER A 27 -2.83 14.45 -16.05
N CYS A 28 -2.68 14.70 -14.75
CA CYS A 28 -3.18 13.84 -13.66
C CYS A 28 -4.18 14.58 -12.77
N ASP A 29 -5.15 15.26 -13.38
CA ASP A 29 -6.19 16.04 -12.69
C ASP A 29 -7.39 15.19 -12.20
N GLY A 30 -7.41 13.90 -12.50
CA GLY A 30 -8.52 12.99 -12.15
C GLY A 30 -9.75 13.16 -13.03
N ASN A 31 -9.68 13.96 -14.10
CA ASN A 31 -10.79 14.25 -14.99
C ASN A 31 -10.50 13.78 -16.43
N CYS A 32 -11.51 13.22 -17.09
CA CYS A 32 -11.43 12.78 -18.48
C CYS A 32 -12.81 12.87 -19.15
N GLY A 33 -12.85 13.15 -20.45
CA GLY A 33 -14.08 13.33 -21.24
C GLY A 33 -14.62 12.02 -21.78
N ASP A 34 -13.75 11.05 -22.06
CA ASP A 34 -14.13 9.74 -22.58
C ASP A 34 -13.23 8.63 -21.99
N ARG A 35 -13.56 7.38 -22.31
CA ARG A 35 -12.86 6.18 -21.80
C ARG A 35 -11.40 6.15 -22.21
N ASP A 36 -11.10 6.48 -23.46
CA ASP A 36 -9.76 6.32 -24.01
C ASP A 36 -8.84 7.44 -23.55
N GLU A 37 -9.40 8.63 -23.31
CA GLU A 37 -8.73 9.72 -22.59
C GLU A 37 -8.44 9.30 -21.16
N CYS A 38 -9.39 8.65 -20.46
CA CYS A 38 -9.16 8.11 -19.12
C CYS A 38 -8.02 7.09 -19.11
N LEU A 39 -7.99 6.16 -20.06
CA LEU A 39 -6.94 5.15 -20.18
C LEU A 39 -5.56 5.79 -20.38
N ARG A 40 -5.43 6.70 -21.35
CA ARG A 40 -4.16 7.40 -21.61
C ARG A 40 -3.70 8.21 -20.39
N LYS A 41 -4.62 8.87 -19.70
CA LYS A 41 -4.30 9.63 -18.47
C LYS A 41 -3.91 8.69 -17.33
N ILE A 42 -4.57 7.54 -17.17
CA ILE A 42 -4.22 6.53 -16.17
C ILE A 42 -2.80 6.00 -16.43
N GLU A 43 -2.49 5.60 -17.67
CA GLU A 43 -1.16 5.09 -18.04
C GLU A 43 -0.07 6.12 -17.73
N LYS A 44 -0.30 7.38 -18.09
CA LYS A 44 0.65 8.46 -17.82
C LYS A 44 0.82 8.72 -16.32
N CYS A 45 -0.27 8.78 -15.56
CA CYS A 45 -0.22 8.94 -14.12
C CYS A 45 0.45 7.74 -13.42
N GLN A 46 0.23 6.53 -13.94
CA GLN A 46 0.92 5.32 -13.46
C GLN A 46 2.41 5.34 -13.76
N GLU A 47 2.79 5.82 -14.93
CA GLU A 47 4.20 5.98 -15.28
C GLU A 47 4.88 7.00 -14.36
N GLU A 48 4.27 8.16 -14.15
CA GLU A 48 4.75 9.17 -13.19
C GLU A 48 4.80 8.61 -11.76
N TRP A 49 3.79 7.85 -11.37
CA TRP A 49 3.75 7.18 -10.07
C TRP A 49 4.90 6.15 -9.94
N ASN A 50 5.11 5.32 -10.96
CA ASN A 50 6.19 4.32 -10.99
C ASN A 50 7.57 4.96 -10.98
N GLN A 51 7.75 6.09 -11.68
CA GLN A 51 8.99 6.87 -11.64
C GLN A 51 9.24 7.44 -10.24
N MET A 52 8.20 7.98 -9.61
CA MET A 52 8.27 8.47 -8.23
C MET A 52 8.58 7.35 -7.23
N GLU A 53 7.95 6.18 -7.38
CA GLU A 53 8.21 5.02 -6.51
C GLU A 53 9.65 4.50 -6.70
N LYS A 54 10.13 4.40 -7.93
CA LYS A 54 11.54 4.05 -8.20
C LYS A 54 12.51 5.08 -7.62
N ALA A 55 12.17 6.37 -7.71
CA ALA A 55 12.97 7.43 -7.10
C ALA A 55 12.90 7.41 -5.57
N LYS A 56 11.76 7.04 -4.99
CA LYS A 56 11.53 7.00 -3.54
C LYS A 56 12.10 5.73 -2.88
N ALA A 57 12.06 4.57 -3.55
CA ALA A 57 12.46 3.29 -2.97
C ALA A 57 13.86 3.31 -2.33
N PRO A 58 14.93 3.83 -2.98
CA PRO A 58 16.23 3.96 -2.35
C PRO A 58 16.23 4.95 -1.18
N HIS A 59 15.39 5.99 -1.22
CA HIS A 59 15.30 6.98 -0.15
C HIS A 59 14.51 6.47 1.06
N VAL A 60 13.49 5.64 0.87
CA VAL A 60 12.76 4.98 1.97
C VAL A 60 13.66 3.97 2.66
N SER A 61 14.43 3.18 1.91
CA SER A 61 15.43 2.27 2.48
C SER A 61 16.53 3.03 3.22
N ALA A 62 17.02 4.13 2.62
CA ALA A 62 17.99 5.00 3.27
C ALA A 62 17.42 5.68 4.52
N LEU A 63 16.14 6.09 4.49
CA LEU A 63 15.44 6.66 5.64
C LEU A 63 15.31 5.64 6.77
N ALA A 64 14.84 4.42 6.48
CA ALA A 64 14.72 3.37 7.48
C ALA A 64 16.08 3.06 8.13
N LYS A 65 17.16 3.04 7.31
CA LYS A 65 18.52 2.91 7.82
C LYS A 65 18.93 4.11 8.67
N MET A 66 18.63 5.33 8.22
CA MET A 66 18.91 6.55 8.99
C MET A 66 18.10 6.62 10.29
N GLU A 67 16.84 6.18 10.31
CA GLU A 67 16.02 6.09 11.53
C GLU A 67 16.59 5.05 12.51
N ALA A 68 17.07 3.91 12.01
CA ALA A 68 17.76 2.92 12.82
C ALA A 68 19.09 3.47 13.37
N ASP A 69 19.86 4.17 12.52
CA ASP A 69 21.10 4.85 12.92
C ASP A 69 20.81 5.96 13.95
N ILE A 70 19.76 6.75 13.77
CA ILE A 70 19.31 7.76 14.71
C ILE A 70 18.92 7.13 16.05
N ALA A 71 18.18 6.03 16.05
CA ALA A 71 17.82 5.31 17.26
C ALA A 71 19.07 4.75 17.99
N ALA A 72 20.02 4.20 17.25
CA ALA A 72 21.29 3.73 17.79
C ALA A 72 22.13 4.89 18.37
N PHE A 73 22.18 6.03 17.67
CA PHE A 73 22.85 7.25 18.16
C PHE A 73 22.15 7.79 19.42
N GLN A 74 20.81 7.84 19.47
CA GLN A 74 20.07 8.26 20.65
C GLN A 74 20.33 7.35 21.85
N ALA A 75 20.42 6.04 21.64
CA ALA A 75 20.81 5.08 22.68
C ALA A 75 22.26 5.33 23.15
N SER A 76 23.19 5.61 22.23
CA SER A 76 24.58 5.96 22.57
C SER A 76 24.66 7.30 23.31
N ILE A 77 23.88 8.29 22.90
CA ILE A 77 23.75 9.59 23.59
C ILE A 77 23.30 9.37 25.05
N LYS A 78 22.24 8.58 25.28
CA LYS A 78 21.75 8.26 26.63
C LYS A 78 22.82 7.58 27.47
N LYS A 79 23.61 6.69 26.89
CA LYS A 79 24.73 6.02 27.57
C LYS A 79 25.83 7.01 27.95
N ILE A 80 26.21 7.92 27.04
CA ILE A 80 27.19 8.97 27.29
C ILE A 80 26.65 9.94 28.36
N GLU A 81 25.38 10.35 28.29
CA GLU A 81 24.75 11.20 29.32
C GLU A 81 24.82 10.53 30.71
N ALA A 82 24.52 9.24 30.82
CA ALA A 82 24.63 8.48 32.04
C ALA A 82 26.07 8.39 32.55
N ASP A 83 27.05 8.21 31.64
CA ASP A 83 28.47 8.20 31.98
C ASP A 83 28.97 9.59 32.41
N LEU A 84 28.48 10.66 31.78
CA LEU A 84 28.77 12.04 32.18
C LEU A 84 28.23 12.35 33.59
N VAL A 85 27.03 11.88 33.93
CA VAL A 85 26.47 12.01 35.28
C VAL A 85 27.33 11.27 36.31
N LYS A 86 27.80 10.06 36.01
CA LYS A 86 28.69 9.28 36.89
C LYS A 86 30.05 9.97 37.05
N LYS A 87 30.64 10.48 35.94
CA LYS A 87 31.90 11.26 35.96
C LYS A 87 31.74 12.53 36.80
N ALA A 88 30.61 13.25 36.63
CA ALA A 88 30.32 14.44 37.41
C ALA A 88 30.19 14.13 38.91
N ALA A 89 29.48 13.05 39.29
CA ALA A 89 29.39 12.61 40.66
C ALA A 89 30.76 12.19 41.25
N ALA A 90 31.58 11.48 40.48
CA ALA A 90 32.93 11.11 40.88
C ALA A 90 33.86 12.34 41.06
N ILE A 91 33.67 13.38 40.26
CA ILE A 91 34.39 14.65 40.41
C ILE A 91 33.98 15.35 41.70
N LEU A 92 32.68 15.38 42.05
CA LEU A 92 32.21 15.96 43.32
C LEU A 92 32.79 15.24 44.53
N VAL A 93 32.85 13.91 44.54
CA VAL A 93 33.50 13.13 45.57
C VAL A 93 35.00 13.46 45.67
N ALA A 94 35.68 13.50 44.49
CA ALA A 94 37.09 13.87 44.44
C ALA A 94 37.36 15.33 44.87
N GLU A 95 36.43 16.25 44.67
CA GLU A 95 36.51 17.62 45.18
C GLU A 95 36.42 17.67 46.72
N ASP A 96 35.53 16.88 47.32
CA ASP A 96 35.37 16.78 48.77
C ASP A 96 36.63 16.16 49.41
N GLU A 97 37.13 15.03 48.88
CA GLU A 97 38.38 14.40 49.30
C GLU A 97 39.57 15.33 49.14
N LEU A 98 39.61 16.13 48.07
CA LEU A 98 40.67 17.10 47.81
C LEU A 98 40.59 18.27 48.79
N SER A 99 39.37 18.72 49.16
CA SER A 99 39.15 19.76 50.14
C SER A 99 39.74 19.36 51.51
N ASP A 100 39.45 18.13 51.93
CA ASP A 100 40.02 17.60 53.17
C ASP A 100 41.54 17.45 53.11
N ALA A 101 42.06 16.95 51.98
CA ALA A 101 43.48 16.84 51.77
C ALA A 101 44.19 18.21 51.75
N LEU A 102 43.58 19.21 51.14
CA LEU A 102 44.07 20.61 51.13
C LEU A 102 44.08 21.22 52.51
N ALA A 103 43.01 20.98 53.30
CA ALA A 103 42.96 21.45 54.69
C ALA A 103 44.07 20.81 55.54
N LEU A 104 44.31 19.51 55.35
CA LEU A 104 45.39 18.80 56.02
C LEU A 104 46.77 19.29 55.53
N ALA A 105 46.99 19.42 54.23
CA ALA A 105 48.21 19.93 53.62
C ALA A 105 48.54 21.34 54.10
N THR A 106 47.53 22.22 54.17
CA THR A 106 47.68 23.60 54.69
C THR A 106 48.14 23.60 56.13
N ARG A 107 47.54 22.78 57.00
CA ARG A 107 47.98 22.63 58.39
C ARG A 107 49.41 22.08 58.47
N ARG A 108 49.75 21.10 57.63
CA ARG A 108 51.09 20.51 57.58
C ARG A 108 52.16 21.48 57.03
N ILE A 109 51.82 22.26 55.98
CA ILE A 109 52.67 23.34 55.44
C ILE A 109 52.95 24.37 56.53
N ALA A 110 51.90 24.83 57.23
CA ALA A 110 52.05 25.81 58.33
C ALA A 110 52.87 25.26 59.49
N ALA A 111 52.72 23.96 59.81
CA ALA A 111 53.55 23.28 60.81
C ALA A 111 55.02 23.11 60.36
N LEU A 112 55.24 22.75 59.07
CA LEU A 112 56.57 22.61 58.49
C LEU A 112 57.28 23.99 58.48
N TYR A 113 56.57 25.04 58.00
CA TYR A 113 57.10 26.39 58.02
C TYR A 113 57.52 26.85 59.41
N ARG A 114 56.66 26.67 60.43
CA ARG A 114 56.99 26.97 61.79
C ARG A 114 58.21 26.20 62.33
N ARG A 115 58.26 24.90 61.99
CA ARG A 115 59.40 24.05 62.35
C ARG A 115 60.69 24.52 61.72
N THR A 116 60.67 24.88 60.44
CA THR A 116 61.89 25.34 59.70
C THR A 116 62.37 26.68 60.22
N GLN A 117 61.44 27.57 60.69
CA GLN A 117 61.81 28.87 61.25
C GLN A 117 62.28 28.78 62.70
N THR A 118 61.73 27.84 63.47
CA THR A 118 62.03 27.73 64.91
C THR A 118 63.02 26.63 65.29
N TYR A 119 63.34 25.76 64.28
CA TYR A 119 64.21 24.60 64.53
C TYR A 119 65.67 25.02 64.60
N ASN A 120 66.25 24.90 65.80
CA ASN A 120 67.69 24.96 65.98
C ASN A 120 68.26 23.52 65.99
N PRO A 121 69.00 23.10 64.92
CA PRO A 121 69.54 21.74 64.83
C PRO A 121 70.45 21.36 66.00
N LEU A 122 70.98 22.32 66.76
CA LEU A 122 71.86 22.09 67.88
C LEU A 122 71.09 21.88 69.18
N LEU A 123 69.81 22.23 69.24
CA LEU A 123 69.01 22.18 70.48
C LEU A 123 68.88 20.74 71.05
N PRO A 124 68.66 19.69 70.27
CA PRO A 124 68.65 18.35 70.82
C PRO A 124 69.96 17.87 71.38
N PHE A 125 71.09 18.40 70.86
CA PHE A 125 72.43 18.11 71.43
C PHE A 125 72.64 18.85 72.77
N LEU A 126 72.09 20.00 72.94
CA LEU A 126 72.21 20.82 74.18
C LEU A 126 71.29 20.38 75.28
N THR A 127 70.15 19.74 74.98
CA THR A 127 69.14 19.40 75.97
C THR A 127 69.03 17.90 76.30
N SER A 128 69.78 17.04 75.59
CA SER A 128 69.73 15.59 75.75
C SER A 128 70.96 15.06 76.47
N THR A 129 70.72 14.15 77.37
CA THR A 129 71.79 13.43 78.15
C THR A 129 72.22 12.10 77.45
N ASN A 130 71.58 11.76 76.34
CA ASN A 130 71.86 10.44 75.69
C ASN A 130 71.86 10.62 74.09
N VAL A 131 72.96 10.20 73.44
CA VAL A 131 73.14 10.29 72.02
C VAL A 131 72.04 9.55 71.23
N GLY A 132 71.54 8.44 71.72
CA GLY A 132 70.43 7.67 71.08
C GLY A 132 69.13 8.37 71.03
N SER A 133 68.80 9.33 72.00
CA SER A 133 67.60 10.17 71.97
C SER A 133 67.72 11.30 70.92
N VAL A 134 68.91 11.83 70.72
CA VAL A 134 69.19 12.83 69.67
C VAL A 134 69.08 12.21 68.29
N LEU A 135 69.67 11.08 68.05
CA LEU A 135 69.55 10.37 66.77
C LEU A 135 68.09 10.02 66.48
N ARG A 136 67.33 9.51 67.41
CA ARG A 136 65.87 9.25 67.22
C ARG A 136 65.08 10.51 66.94
N ALA A 137 65.35 11.63 67.62
CA ALA A 137 64.68 12.91 67.34
C ALA A 137 64.96 13.41 65.92
N PHE A 138 66.24 13.24 65.45
CA PHE A 138 66.66 13.61 64.11
C PHE A 138 65.97 12.69 63.07
N THR A 139 66.01 11.41 63.22
CA THR A 139 65.35 10.44 62.34
C THR A 139 63.84 10.69 62.27
N TYR A 140 63.20 10.91 63.42
CA TYR A 140 61.78 11.19 63.48
C TYR A 140 61.42 12.50 62.74
N GLN A 141 62.23 13.53 62.87
CA GLN A 141 62.01 14.79 62.12
C GLN A 141 62.20 14.64 60.64
N HIS A 142 63.25 13.91 60.18
CA HIS A 142 63.41 13.63 58.76
C HIS A 142 62.24 12.85 58.18
N VAL A 143 61.77 11.80 58.85
CA VAL A 143 60.59 11.03 58.43
C VAL A 143 59.36 11.92 58.32
N VAL A 144 59.10 12.78 59.30
CA VAL A 144 57.93 13.68 59.28
C VAL A 144 58.03 14.69 58.17
N ILE A 145 59.23 15.27 57.90
CA ILE A 145 59.42 16.20 56.82
C ILE A 145 59.23 15.53 55.45
N ASP A 146 59.71 14.31 55.27
CA ASP A 146 59.56 13.59 54.03
C ASP A 146 58.12 13.14 53.81
N GLU A 147 57.36 12.71 54.82
CA GLU A 147 55.92 12.43 54.74
C GLU A 147 55.11 13.70 54.44
N ASP A 148 55.46 14.86 55.05
CA ASP A 148 54.81 16.12 54.78
C ASP A 148 55.04 16.56 53.31
N LYS A 149 56.29 16.43 52.75
CA LYS A 149 56.61 16.69 51.35
C LYS A 149 55.84 15.76 50.42
N LYS A 150 55.78 14.48 50.76
CA LYS A 150 55.04 13.48 49.97
C LYS A 150 53.56 13.79 49.92
N LEU A 151 52.90 14.14 51.02
CA LEU A 151 51.52 14.53 51.09
C LEU A 151 51.23 15.78 50.23
N ILE A 152 52.09 16.80 50.35
CA ILE A 152 51.98 18.04 49.54
C ILE A 152 52.10 17.74 48.06
N GLY A 153 53.07 16.88 47.69
CA GLY A 153 53.23 16.45 46.29
C GLY A 153 52.04 15.66 45.77
N GLN A 154 51.51 14.75 46.56
CA GLN A 154 50.34 13.98 46.16
C GLN A 154 49.10 14.90 46.01
N THR A 155 48.87 15.84 46.93
CA THR A 155 47.76 16.79 46.83
C THR A 155 47.87 17.65 45.58
N ALA A 156 49.07 18.13 45.21
CA ALA A 156 49.31 18.90 43.99
C ALA A 156 49.02 18.07 42.70
N VAL A 157 49.37 16.77 42.71
CA VAL A 157 49.05 15.87 41.59
C VAL A 157 47.54 15.65 41.52
N SER A 158 46.83 15.46 42.65
CA SER A 158 45.37 15.30 42.69
C SER A 158 44.64 16.53 42.19
N ILE A 159 45.13 17.74 42.49
CA ILE A 159 44.54 18.98 41.94
C ILE A 159 44.63 19.00 40.43
N ARG A 160 45.81 18.68 39.90
CA ARG A 160 46.05 18.71 38.44
C ARG A 160 45.22 17.62 37.71
N ASP A 161 45.08 16.44 38.29
CA ASP A 161 44.27 15.34 37.77
C ASP A 161 42.77 15.76 37.75
N LEU A 162 42.28 16.38 38.83
CA LEU A 162 40.89 16.87 38.92
C LEU A 162 40.60 17.95 37.88
N GLU A 163 41.50 18.92 37.73
CA GLU A 163 41.37 19.98 36.68
C GLU A 163 41.32 19.37 35.27
N THR A 164 42.16 18.38 35.00
CA THR A 164 42.16 17.65 33.73
C THR A 164 40.83 16.95 33.47
N ARG A 165 40.34 16.21 34.47
CA ARG A 165 39.03 15.49 34.36
C ARG A 165 37.86 16.46 34.16
N LYS A 166 37.86 17.62 34.81
CA LYS A 166 36.86 18.67 34.59
C LYS A 166 36.88 19.22 33.17
N ALA A 167 38.07 19.52 32.66
CA ALA A 167 38.25 20.01 31.31
C ALA A 167 37.81 18.99 30.25
N GLU A 168 38.12 17.71 30.45
CA GLU A 168 37.68 16.62 29.58
C GLU A 168 36.15 16.45 29.62
N LEU A 169 35.52 16.49 30.81
CA LEU A 169 34.08 16.41 30.96
C LEU A 169 33.35 17.53 30.19
N GLU A 170 33.84 18.77 30.31
CA GLU A 170 33.24 19.92 29.65
C GLU A 170 33.39 19.83 28.13
N LYS A 171 34.54 19.36 27.65
CA LYS A 171 34.78 19.10 26.22
C LYS A 171 33.85 18.01 25.67
N GLU A 172 33.65 16.90 26.40
CA GLU A 172 32.74 15.83 26.03
C GLU A 172 31.29 16.37 26.00
N ARG A 173 30.89 17.20 26.95
CA ARG A 173 29.57 17.82 27.05
C ARG A 173 29.25 18.75 25.88
N ILE A 174 30.19 19.61 25.48
CA ILE A 174 30.06 20.49 24.31
C ILE A 174 29.97 19.66 23.03
N THR A 175 30.83 18.65 22.88
CA THR A 175 30.82 17.79 21.69
C THR A 175 29.49 17.04 21.55
N LEU A 176 28.93 16.57 22.65
CA LEU A 176 27.63 15.89 22.67
C LEU A 176 26.49 16.84 22.28
N GLY A 177 26.51 18.06 22.77
CA GLY A 177 25.52 19.09 22.43
C GLY A 177 25.49 19.39 20.91
N THR A 178 26.65 19.61 20.31
CA THR A 178 26.77 19.88 18.86
C THR A 178 26.36 18.68 18.00
N LEU A 179 26.69 17.47 18.44
CA LEU A 179 26.30 16.24 17.73
C LEU A 179 24.77 16.04 17.75
N LYS A 180 24.14 16.32 18.88
CA LYS A 180 22.69 16.21 19.08
C LYS A 180 21.95 17.22 18.17
N GLU A 181 22.39 18.47 18.13
CA GLU A 181 21.78 19.51 17.28
C GLU A 181 21.93 19.19 15.76
N ASP A 182 23.09 18.67 15.33
CA ASP A 182 23.30 18.30 13.93
C ASP A 182 22.42 17.12 13.52
N LEU A 183 22.27 16.13 14.41
CA LEU A 183 21.42 14.96 14.21
C LEU A 183 19.95 15.35 14.10
N ASP A 184 19.44 16.21 14.99
CA ASP A 184 18.06 16.68 15.01
C ASP A 184 17.73 17.49 13.74
N ARG A 185 18.64 18.35 13.28
CA ARG A 185 18.48 19.09 12.02
C ARG A 185 18.41 18.18 10.79
N ARG A 186 19.29 17.19 10.71
CA ARG A 186 19.29 16.21 9.59
C ARG A 186 18.03 15.37 9.60
N ALA A 187 17.60 14.86 10.76
CA ALA A 187 16.39 14.09 10.90
C ALA A 187 15.14 14.89 10.49
N ALA A 188 15.03 16.15 10.90
CA ALA A 188 13.93 17.02 10.52
C ALA A 188 13.87 17.27 8.99
N SER A 189 15.02 17.53 8.35
CA SER A 189 15.11 17.73 6.89
C SER A 189 14.65 16.49 6.11
N VAL A 190 15.10 15.30 6.51
CA VAL A 190 14.74 14.05 5.83
C VAL A 190 13.28 13.71 6.03
N ARG A 191 12.73 13.88 7.25
CA ARG A 191 11.29 13.68 7.51
C ARG A 191 10.42 14.60 6.65
N LYS A 192 10.83 15.86 6.46
CA LYS A 192 10.13 16.81 5.59
C LYS A 192 10.09 16.32 4.15
N LEU A 193 11.24 15.92 3.57
CA LEU A 193 11.32 15.43 2.19
C LEU A 193 10.48 14.18 1.95
N VAL A 194 10.49 13.24 2.91
CA VAL A 194 9.67 12.02 2.83
C VAL A 194 8.19 12.36 2.96
N GLY A 195 7.83 13.30 3.82
CA GLY A 195 6.45 13.79 3.95
C GLY A 195 5.93 14.41 2.66
N GLU A 196 6.72 15.26 2.01
CA GLU A 196 6.38 15.90 0.73
C GLU A 196 6.23 14.86 -0.40
N ALA A 197 7.14 13.89 -0.50
CA ALA A 197 7.06 12.80 -1.48
C ALA A 197 5.82 11.92 -1.25
N SER A 198 5.50 11.61 0.00
CA SER A 198 4.31 10.82 0.36
C SER A 198 3.01 11.58 0.08
N ALA A 199 2.97 12.89 0.32
CA ALA A 199 1.81 13.72 -0.02
C ALA A 199 1.57 13.80 -1.53
N TYR A 200 2.65 13.89 -2.33
CA TYR A 200 2.55 13.87 -3.79
C TYR A 200 2.05 12.52 -4.31
N GLN A 201 2.56 11.41 -3.78
CA GLN A 201 2.07 10.07 -4.12
C GLN A 201 0.59 9.87 -3.76
N SER A 202 0.15 10.42 -2.63
CA SER A 202 -1.26 10.40 -2.24
C SER A 202 -2.13 11.13 -3.26
N LYS A 203 -1.70 12.29 -3.76
CA LYS A 203 -2.39 13.03 -4.83
C LYS A 203 -2.46 12.25 -6.13
N LEU A 204 -1.35 11.65 -6.58
CA LEU A 204 -1.33 10.79 -7.77
C LEU A 204 -2.24 9.58 -7.62
N SER A 205 -2.21 8.92 -6.46
CA SER A 205 -3.09 7.78 -6.17
C SER A 205 -4.56 8.17 -6.19
N SER A 206 -4.91 9.34 -5.67
CA SER A 206 -6.28 9.87 -5.70
C SER A 206 -6.72 10.20 -7.14
N ALA A 207 -5.83 10.77 -7.96
CA ALA A 207 -6.09 11.04 -9.37
C ALA A 207 -6.29 9.74 -10.17
N ILE A 208 -5.44 8.74 -9.97
CA ILE A 208 -5.56 7.40 -10.59
C ILE A 208 -6.88 6.73 -10.18
N ALA A 209 -7.25 6.82 -8.90
CA ALA A 209 -8.52 6.29 -8.40
C ALA A 209 -9.73 7.00 -9.04
N ALA A 210 -9.69 8.33 -9.15
CA ALA A 210 -10.74 9.12 -9.80
C ALA A 210 -10.86 8.79 -11.30
N LEU A 211 -9.74 8.69 -12.01
CA LEU A 211 -9.70 8.30 -13.42
C LEU A 211 -10.20 6.86 -13.62
N SER A 212 -9.80 5.92 -12.74
CA SER A 212 -10.28 4.54 -12.77
C SER A 212 -11.77 4.44 -12.48
N ALA A 213 -12.29 5.22 -11.52
CA ALA A 213 -13.72 5.29 -11.24
C ALA A 213 -14.48 5.86 -12.45
N LYS A 214 -13.94 6.87 -13.12
CA LYS A 214 -14.54 7.47 -14.31
C LYS A 214 -14.46 6.53 -15.51
N GLN A 215 -13.37 5.81 -15.72
CA GLN A 215 -13.26 4.72 -16.69
C GLN A 215 -14.31 3.64 -16.41
N GLN A 216 -14.51 3.25 -15.14
CA GLN A 216 -15.56 2.31 -14.75
C GLN A 216 -16.95 2.87 -15.02
N SER A 217 -17.18 4.17 -14.81
CA SER A 217 -18.46 4.79 -15.14
C SER A 217 -18.74 4.80 -16.65
N PHE A 218 -17.71 4.97 -17.50
CA PHE A 218 -17.86 4.82 -18.96
C PHE A 218 -18.08 3.36 -19.36
N LEU A 219 -17.40 2.40 -18.70
CA LEU A 219 -17.67 0.97 -18.85
C LEU A 219 -19.08 0.63 -18.35
N ALA A 220 -19.49 1.17 -17.21
CA ALA A 220 -20.86 1.01 -16.69
C ALA A 220 -21.90 1.69 -17.56
N ALA A 221 -21.63 2.86 -18.14
CA ALA A 221 -22.49 3.50 -19.13
C ALA A 221 -22.56 2.71 -20.44
N LYS A 222 -21.46 2.12 -20.88
CA LYS A 222 -21.41 1.19 -22.02
C LYS A 222 -22.13 -0.13 -21.69
N LEU A 223 -22.04 -0.61 -20.44
CA LEU A 223 -22.76 -1.78 -19.92
C LEU A 223 -24.22 -1.42 -19.55
N SER A 224 -24.55 -0.16 -19.22
CA SER A 224 -25.92 0.29 -18.95
C SER A 224 -26.76 0.34 -20.22
N GLY A 225 -26.13 0.50 -21.39
CA GLY A 225 -26.78 0.19 -22.68
C GLY A 225 -27.16 -1.28 -22.82
N LEU A 226 -26.59 -2.17 -21.96
CA LEU A 226 -26.95 -3.57 -21.82
C LEU A 226 -27.82 -3.83 -20.56
N ASN A 227 -28.19 -2.78 -19.81
CA ASN A 227 -28.94 -2.88 -18.53
C ASN A 227 -28.32 -3.84 -17.48
N LEU A 228 -26.98 -3.98 -17.46
CA LEU A 228 -26.29 -4.81 -16.47
C LEU A 228 -25.86 -3.95 -15.26
N PRO A 229 -26.43 -4.17 -14.07
CA PRO A 229 -25.99 -3.45 -12.88
C PRO A 229 -24.62 -3.94 -12.43
N SER A 230 -23.76 -3.01 -11.99
CA SER A 230 -22.40 -3.29 -11.51
C SER A 230 -22.34 -3.68 -10.04
N SER A 231 -23.44 -3.54 -9.29
CA SER A 231 -23.57 -4.00 -7.91
C SER A 231 -24.94 -4.62 -7.65
N LEU A 232 -25.01 -5.48 -6.61
CA LEU A 232 -26.25 -6.12 -6.15
C LEU A 232 -27.36 -5.12 -5.80
N GLY A 233 -26.97 -3.94 -5.29
CA GLY A 233 -27.93 -2.90 -4.86
C GLY A 233 -28.42 -1.98 -5.98
N ALA A 234 -27.77 -1.97 -7.15
CA ALA A 234 -28.09 -1.06 -8.25
C ALA A 234 -29.25 -1.56 -9.15
N GLY A 235 -29.72 -2.77 -8.95
CA GLY A 235 -30.81 -3.39 -9.71
C GLY A 235 -30.58 -4.89 -9.95
N PRO A 236 -31.46 -5.57 -10.70
CA PRO A 236 -31.29 -6.99 -10.96
C PRO A 236 -30.01 -7.23 -11.78
N LEU A 237 -29.20 -8.19 -11.33
CA LEU A 237 -28.04 -8.67 -12.09
C LEU A 237 -28.54 -9.47 -13.31
N TYR A 238 -28.25 -8.99 -14.50
CA TYR A 238 -28.64 -9.68 -15.75
C TYR A 238 -27.55 -10.67 -16.21
N CYS A 239 -27.00 -11.44 -15.27
CA CYS A 239 -26.16 -12.57 -15.62
C CYS A 239 -27.07 -13.76 -15.91
N THR A 240 -27.24 -14.07 -17.16
CA THR A 240 -28.01 -15.23 -17.59
C THR A 240 -27.07 -16.40 -17.83
N ASP A 241 -27.57 -17.60 -17.52
CA ASP A 241 -26.89 -18.83 -17.92
C ASP A 241 -27.25 -19.14 -19.36
N ASP A 242 -26.47 -18.60 -20.30
CA ASP A 242 -26.67 -18.76 -21.74
C ASP A 242 -26.59 -20.21 -22.21
N ARG A 243 -26.13 -21.15 -21.36
CA ARG A 243 -26.12 -22.59 -21.65
C ARG A 243 -27.54 -23.13 -21.91
N ASN A 244 -28.54 -22.48 -21.36
CA ASN A 244 -29.95 -22.87 -21.55
C ASN A 244 -30.59 -22.20 -22.79
N LEU A 245 -29.90 -21.25 -23.44
CA LEU A 245 -30.42 -20.52 -24.59
C LEU A 245 -29.97 -21.17 -25.89
N ASN A 246 -30.91 -21.44 -26.82
CA ASN A 246 -30.59 -21.92 -28.15
C ASN A 246 -30.28 -20.75 -29.09
N PRO A 247 -29.06 -20.62 -29.63
CA PRO A 247 -28.71 -19.55 -30.56
C PRO A 247 -29.28 -19.73 -31.99
N GLY A 248 -29.83 -20.90 -32.34
CA GLY A 248 -30.36 -21.22 -33.64
C GLY A 248 -29.28 -21.59 -34.68
N PHE A 249 -28.05 -21.84 -34.26
CA PHE A 249 -26.95 -22.28 -35.11
C PHE A 249 -26.00 -23.24 -34.39
N SER A 250 -25.25 -24.05 -35.13
CA SER A 250 -24.21 -24.98 -34.65
C SER A 250 -23.10 -25.10 -35.67
N PRO A 251 -21.81 -25.22 -35.27
CA PRO A 251 -21.33 -25.14 -33.91
C PRO A 251 -21.46 -23.71 -33.32
N ALA A 252 -21.76 -23.64 -32.04
CA ALA A 252 -21.84 -22.38 -31.32
C ALA A 252 -20.83 -22.39 -30.14
N PHE A 253 -20.18 -21.25 -29.91
CA PHE A 253 -19.17 -21.08 -28.87
C PHE A 253 -19.51 -19.87 -28.01
N ALA A 254 -19.37 -19.98 -26.69
CA ALA A 254 -19.51 -18.85 -25.79
C ALA A 254 -18.39 -18.85 -24.75
N PHE A 255 -17.93 -17.65 -24.37
CA PHE A 255 -16.87 -17.46 -23.40
C PHE A 255 -17.48 -17.00 -22.09
N PHE A 256 -17.41 -17.83 -21.08
CA PHE A 256 -17.98 -17.62 -19.76
C PHE A 256 -16.88 -17.20 -18.78
N THR A 257 -17.08 -16.09 -18.11
CA THR A 257 -16.15 -15.56 -17.11
C THR A 257 -16.61 -15.94 -15.71
N TYR A 258 -15.64 -16.19 -14.85
CA TYR A 258 -15.86 -16.35 -13.41
C TYR A 258 -15.79 -14.99 -12.71
N GLY A 259 -16.90 -14.56 -12.10
CA GLY A 259 -17.02 -13.34 -11.31
C GLY A 259 -17.09 -12.02 -12.07
N ILE A 260 -17.69 -11.02 -11.44
CA ILE A 260 -17.83 -9.61 -11.88
C ILE A 260 -18.00 -8.69 -10.65
N PRO A 261 -17.74 -7.37 -10.73
CA PRO A 261 -17.09 -6.64 -11.82
C PRO A 261 -15.56 -6.59 -11.69
N HIS A 262 -15.01 -6.18 -10.52
CA HIS A 262 -13.57 -5.93 -10.39
C HIS A 262 -12.79 -6.97 -9.57
N ARG A 263 -13.45 -7.77 -8.74
CA ARG A 263 -12.85 -8.86 -7.92
C ARG A 263 -11.75 -8.39 -6.96
N VAL A 264 -11.78 -7.15 -6.50
CA VAL A 264 -10.82 -6.59 -5.54
C VAL A 264 -11.51 -6.34 -4.22
N GLY A 265 -10.91 -6.80 -3.13
CA GLY A 265 -11.44 -6.64 -1.78
C GLY A 265 -12.47 -7.71 -1.42
N MET A 266 -13.56 -7.34 -0.75
CA MET A 266 -14.54 -8.31 -0.26
C MET A 266 -15.49 -8.76 -1.37
N ASN A 267 -15.52 -10.07 -1.60
CA ASN A 267 -16.52 -10.75 -2.40
C ASN A 267 -17.84 -10.84 -1.62
N GLN A 268 -18.88 -10.14 -2.05
CA GLN A 268 -20.15 -10.07 -1.32
C GLN A 268 -20.82 -11.46 -1.23
N TYR A 269 -20.95 -12.18 -2.35
CA TYR A 269 -21.46 -13.56 -2.32
C TYR A 269 -20.49 -14.52 -1.64
N GLY A 270 -19.20 -14.26 -1.68
CA GLY A 270 -18.20 -15.00 -0.92
C GLY A 270 -18.37 -14.80 0.59
N ALA A 271 -18.66 -13.57 1.03
CA ALA A 271 -19.00 -13.27 2.42
C ALA A 271 -20.30 -14.00 2.86
N LEU A 272 -21.31 -14.06 1.97
CA LEU A 272 -22.52 -14.87 2.19
C LEU A 272 -22.17 -16.35 2.36
N GLY A 273 -21.39 -16.93 1.45
CA GLY A 273 -21.01 -18.34 1.53
C GLY A 273 -20.19 -18.65 2.78
N ARG A 274 -19.25 -17.80 3.14
CA ARG A 274 -18.46 -17.93 4.38
C ARG A 274 -19.32 -17.82 5.64
N ALA A 275 -20.29 -16.91 5.67
CA ALA A 275 -21.22 -16.78 6.79
C ALA A 275 -22.11 -18.03 6.92
N ASN A 276 -22.57 -18.62 5.80
CA ASN A 276 -23.31 -19.89 5.79
C ASN A 276 -22.46 -21.06 6.31
N ASP A 277 -21.13 -21.01 6.12
CA ASP A 277 -20.16 -21.97 6.68
C ASP A 277 -19.75 -21.64 8.14
N GLY A 278 -20.46 -20.71 8.80
CA GLY A 278 -20.26 -20.35 10.22
C GLY A 278 -19.07 -19.43 10.50
N HIS A 279 -18.53 -18.74 9.49
CA HIS A 279 -17.47 -17.77 9.71
C HIS A 279 -18.04 -16.47 10.31
N SER A 280 -17.36 -15.94 11.36
CA SER A 280 -17.66 -14.62 11.92
C SER A 280 -17.30 -13.50 10.95
N TYR A 281 -17.88 -12.32 11.13
CA TYR A 281 -17.55 -11.12 10.33
C TYR A 281 -16.04 -10.80 10.33
N ASP A 282 -15.36 -10.99 11.46
CA ASP A 282 -13.91 -10.77 11.56
C ASP A 282 -13.14 -11.76 10.68
N ARG A 283 -13.49 -13.05 10.74
CA ARG A 283 -12.88 -14.07 9.89
C ARG A 283 -13.15 -13.81 8.40
N ILE A 284 -14.36 -13.32 8.07
CA ILE A 284 -14.73 -12.91 6.71
C ILE A 284 -13.85 -11.75 6.24
N LEU A 285 -13.78 -10.66 7.00
CA LEU A 285 -13.01 -9.48 6.62
C LEU A 285 -11.51 -9.76 6.51
N ARG A 286 -10.95 -10.54 7.45
CA ARG A 286 -9.54 -10.96 7.40
C ARG A 286 -9.23 -11.91 6.24
N ALA A 287 -10.22 -12.59 5.68
CA ALA A 287 -10.01 -13.35 4.45
C ALA A 287 -9.73 -12.43 3.24
N TYR A 288 -10.33 -11.26 3.18
CA TYR A 288 -10.28 -10.36 2.02
C TYR A 288 -9.34 -9.16 2.17
N PHE A 289 -9.01 -8.76 3.42
CA PHE A 289 -8.20 -7.58 3.69
C PHE A 289 -7.04 -7.88 4.64
N ASN A 290 -5.93 -7.18 4.40
CA ASN A 290 -4.86 -7.03 5.38
C ASN A 290 -5.07 -5.70 6.10
N PHE A 291 -5.47 -5.73 7.35
CA PHE A 291 -5.61 -4.56 8.21
C PHE A 291 -5.08 -4.87 9.59
N ASP A 292 -4.65 -3.83 10.31
CA ASP A 292 -4.01 -4.01 11.61
C ASP A 292 -5.06 -4.38 12.67
N ASP A 293 -6.08 -3.51 12.81
CA ASP A 293 -7.13 -3.66 13.81
C ASP A 293 -8.38 -2.87 13.41
N TYR A 294 -9.41 -2.96 14.24
CA TYR A 294 -10.57 -2.08 14.20
C TYR A 294 -10.35 -0.89 15.11
N GLN A 295 -10.63 0.31 14.62
CA GLN A 295 -10.71 1.52 15.45
C GLN A 295 -12.14 2.03 15.51
N ASP A 296 -12.53 2.56 16.66
CA ASP A 296 -13.77 3.31 16.78
C ASP A 296 -13.58 4.70 16.13
N LYS A 297 -14.33 4.96 15.08
CA LYS A 297 -14.38 6.21 14.35
C LYS A 297 -15.79 6.82 14.37
N GLY A 298 -16.52 6.62 15.47
CA GLY A 298 -17.84 7.23 15.68
C GLY A 298 -17.78 8.78 15.64
N GLY A 299 -18.94 9.40 15.49
CA GLY A 299 -19.08 10.87 15.53
C GLY A 299 -18.72 11.62 14.25
N ILE A 300 -18.26 10.94 13.19
CA ILE A 300 -17.93 11.58 11.91
C ILE A 300 -19.21 11.83 11.09
N THR A 301 -19.28 13.01 10.48
CA THR A 301 -20.36 13.39 9.57
C THR A 301 -20.00 13.07 8.13
N ILE A 302 -20.89 12.39 7.41
CA ILE A 302 -20.76 12.06 5.98
C ILE A 302 -21.70 12.94 5.17
N LYS A 303 -21.19 13.45 4.07
CA LYS A 303 -21.95 14.21 3.06
C LYS A 303 -22.08 13.34 1.80
N VAL A 304 -23.29 13.20 1.28
CA VAL A 304 -23.57 12.45 0.06
C VAL A 304 -23.94 13.40 -1.06
N ASN A 305 -23.34 13.22 -2.24
CA ASN A 305 -23.60 14.03 -3.43
C ASN A 305 -24.33 13.23 -4.52
N ASN A 306 -24.93 13.94 -5.47
CA ASN A 306 -25.67 13.37 -6.60
C ASN A 306 -24.82 13.16 -7.87
N GLY A 307 -23.53 13.35 -7.79
CA GLY A 307 -22.60 13.08 -8.90
C GLY A 307 -22.18 11.60 -8.95
N ASN A 308 -21.20 11.32 -9.80
CA ASN A 308 -20.67 9.96 -10.00
C ASN A 308 -19.30 9.74 -9.36
N GLY A 309 -18.89 10.60 -8.44
CA GLY A 309 -17.61 10.51 -7.74
C GLY A 309 -17.53 11.39 -6.50
N VAL A 310 -16.39 11.33 -5.83
CA VAL A 310 -16.08 12.14 -4.65
C VAL A 310 -16.06 13.63 -5.04
N ASN A 311 -16.77 14.47 -4.26
CA ASN A 311 -16.90 15.92 -4.49
C ASN A 311 -17.46 16.31 -5.86
N GLN A 312 -18.26 15.43 -6.47
CA GLN A 312 -18.93 15.73 -7.75
C GLN A 312 -20.43 15.99 -7.54
N GLY A 313 -20.92 17.07 -8.13
CA GLY A 313 -22.32 17.46 -8.00
C GLY A 313 -22.66 18.13 -6.67
N SER A 314 -23.96 18.22 -6.37
CA SER A 314 -24.49 18.89 -5.17
C SER A 314 -24.67 17.89 -4.02
N VAL A 315 -24.43 18.32 -2.78
CA VAL A 315 -24.75 17.53 -1.59
C VAL A 315 -26.25 17.37 -1.45
N ILE A 316 -26.73 16.14 -1.42
CA ILE A 316 -28.15 15.76 -1.31
C ILE A 316 -28.53 15.22 0.07
N TRP A 317 -27.55 14.82 0.86
CA TRP A 317 -27.77 14.30 2.21
C TRP A 317 -26.54 14.54 3.09
N THR A 318 -26.79 14.76 4.39
CA THR A 318 -25.73 14.89 5.42
C THR A 318 -26.22 14.26 6.72
N GLY A 319 -25.39 13.47 7.36
CA GLY A 319 -25.69 12.81 8.63
C GLY A 319 -24.49 12.12 9.23
N SER A 320 -24.69 11.43 10.37
CA SER A 320 -23.62 10.66 11.00
C SER A 320 -23.18 9.48 10.14
N LEU A 321 -21.96 8.99 10.35
CA LEU A 321 -21.42 7.82 9.66
C LEU A 321 -22.35 6.59 9.81
N GLU A 322 -22.91 6.35 11.00
CA GLU A 322 -23.82 5.23 11.24
C GLU A 322 -25.13 5.39 10.46
N GLU A 323 -25.71 6.60 10.43
CA GLU A 323 -26.90 6.88 9.65
C GLU A 323 -26.64 6.78 8.15
N TYR A 324 -25.43 7.11 7.68
CA TYR A 324 -25.00 6.84 6.31
C TYR A 324 -24.98 5.33 6.02
N VAL A 325 -24.34 4.52 6.87
CA VAL A 325 -24.21 3.06 6.64
C VAL A 325 -25.58 2.38 6.66
N LYS A 326 -26.54 2.80 7.50
CA LYS A 326 -27.92 2.28 7.47
C LYS A 326 -28.62 2.50 6.13
N ARG A 327 -28.15 3.46 5.33
CA ARG A 327 -28.70 3.84 4.02
C ARG A 327 -27.96 3.21 2.84
N ILE A 328 -27.05 2.26 3.10
CA ILE A 328 -26.33 1.51 2.07
C ILE A 328 -27.13 0.27 1.65
N TYR A 329 -27.39 0.17 0.36
CA TYR A 329 -28.24 -0.84 -0.27
C TYR A 329 -27.45 -1.82 -1.14
N GLU A 330 -26.27 -2.26 -0.67
CA GLU A 330 -25.36 -3.11 -1.45
C GLU A 330 -25.73 -4.59 -1.44
N VAL A 331 -26.26 -5.11 -0.33
CA VAL A 331 -26.61 -6.53 -0.16
C VAL A 331 -28.02 -6.70 0.37
N PRO A 332 -28.72 -7.83 0.11
CA PRO A 332 -30.05 -8.09 0.69
C PRO A 332 -30.03 -8.12 2.22
N ALA A 333 -31.04 -7.51 2.87
CA ALA A 333 -31.15 -7.53 4.34
C ALA A 333 -31.47 -8.94 4.90
N SER A 334 -31.89 -9.88 4.04
CA SER A 334 -32.17 -11.28 4.41
C SER A 334 -30.91 -12.15 4.55
N TRP A 335 -29.72 -11.61 4.29
CA TRP A 335 -28.48 -12.37 4.43
C TRP A 335 -28.14 -12.64 5.90
N PRO A 336 -27.31 -13.66 6.19
CA PRO A 336 -26.86 -13.96 7.56
C PRO A 336 -26.20 -12.76 8.23
N ALA A 337 -26.42 -12.61 9.53
CA ALA A 337 -25.94 -11.48 10.32
C ALA A 337 -24.43 -11.22 10.17
N GLU A 338 -23.61 -12.27 10.12
CA GLU A 338 -22.16 -12.12 9.98
C GLU A 338 -21.73 -11.56 8.62
N ALA A 339 -22.45 -11.88 7.55
CA ALA A 339 -22.23 -11.27 6.23
C ALA A 339 -22.65 -9.79 6.22
N LEU A 340 -23.80 -9.47 6.85
CA LEU A 340 -24.27 -8.10 6.99
C LEU A 340 -23.32 -7.24 7.84
N LYS A 341 -22.80 -7.78 8.96
CA LYS A 341 -21.79 -7.12 9.79
C LYS A 341 -20.49 -6.84 9.02
N ALA A 342 -20.01 -7.82 8.26
CA ALA A 342 -18.83 -7.65 7.41
C ALA A 342 -19.04 -6.55 6.37
N GLN A 343 -20.18 -6.52 5.69
CA GLN A 343 -20.53 -5.47 4.72
C GLN A 343 -20.66 -4.11 5.38
N ALA A 344 -21.25 -4.00 6.57
CA ALA A 344 -21.40 -2.74 7.29
C ALA A 344 -20.04 -2.15 7.67
N ILE A 345 -19.10 -2.96 8.17
CA ILE A 345 -17.73 -2.53 8.49
C ILE A 345 -16.96 -2.13 7.22
N ALA A 346 -17.09 -2.89 6.14
CA ALA A 346 -16.46 -2.56 4.86
C ALA A 346 -17.01 -1.24 4.30
N ALA A 347 -18.33 -1.05 4.31
CA ALA A 347 -18.97 0.19 3.85
C ALA A 347 -18.53 1.41 4.67
N ARG A 348 -18.40 1.27 5.99
CA ARG A 348 -17.95 2.31 6.91
C ARG A 348 -16.49 2.70 6.63
N SER A 349 -15.61 1.69 6.50
CA SER A 349 -14.19 1.89 6.21
C SER A 349 -13.96 2.56 4.85
N TYR A 350 -14.69 2.11 3.82
CA TYR A 350 -14.65 2.70 2.50
C TYR A 350 -15.14 4.16 2.50
N ALA A 351 -16.24 4.46 3.21
CA ALA A 351 -16.77 5.80 3.32
C ALA A 351 -15.74 6.76 3.94
N LEU A 352 -15.12 6.38 5.05
CA LEU A 352 -14.11 7.22 5.70
C LEU A 352 -12.87 7.43 4.84
N TYR A 353 -12.38 6.37 4.20
CA TYR A 353 -11.26 6.50 3.26
C TYR A 353 -11.61 7.45 2.11
N SER A 354 -12.75 7.25 1.46
CA SER A 354 -13.16 8.01 0.26
C SER A 354 -13.49 9.47 0.56
N THR A 355 -14.00 9.76 1.77
CA THR A 355 -14.34 11.12 2.18
C THR A 355 -13.22 11.85 2.91
N ASP A 356 -12.06 11.24 3.06
CA ASP A 356 -11.00 11.77 3.92
C ASP A 356 -11.57 12.13 5.32
N ASN A 357 -12.12 11.12 6.00
CA ASN A 357 -12.75 11.25 7.31
C ASN A 357 -13.89 12.30 7.37
N GLY A 358 -14.71 12.38 6.31
CA GLY A 358 -15.87 13.28 6.24
C GLY A 358 -15.58 14.68 5.69
N ASN A 359 -14.32 14.99 5.36
CA ASN A 359 -13.95 16.27 4.74
C ASN A 359 -14.60 16.43 3.35
N ASN A 360 -14.65 15.36 2.57
CA ASN A 360 -15.20 15.31 1.23
C ASN A 360 -16.62 14.71 1.21
N SER A 361 -17.36 14.93 0.11
CA SER A 361 -18.62 14.24 -0.14
C SER A 361 -18.43 12.98 -0.98
N ILE A 362 -19.23 11.93 -0.73
CA ILE A 362 -19.24 10.67 -1.45
C ILE A 362 -20.46 10.56 -2.36
N CYS A 363 -20.36 9.91 -3.53
CA CYS A 363 -21.48 9.75 -4.43
C CYS A 363 -22.49 8.69 -3.95
N ALA A 364 -23.77 8.88 -4.35
CA ALA A 364 -24.88 7.99 -3.98
C ALA A 364 -25.01 6.76 -4.89
N THR A 365 -24.19 6.64 -5.93
CA THR A 365 -24.30 5.63 -6.98
C THR A 365 -23.34 4.46 -6.75
N GLN A 366 -23.49 3.41 -7.56
CA GLN A 366 -22.57 2.25 -7.59
C GLN A 366 -21.12 2.61 -7.90
N SER A 367 -20.84 3.83 -8.38
CA SER A 367 -19.45 4.32 -8.55
C SER A 367 -18.74 4.55 -7.22
N CYS A 368 -19.50 4.71 -6.12
CA CYS A 368 -19.04 4.75 -4.75
C CYS A 368 -19.70 3.63 -3.94
N GLN A 369 -20.91 3.86 -3.44
CA GLN A 369 -21.78 2.89 -2.75
C GLN A 369 -23.23 3.23 -3.04
N VAL A 370 -24.07 2.22 -3.25
CA VAL A 370 -25.51 2.43 -3.51
C VAL A 370 -26.18 2.96 -2.25
N PHE A 371 -26.40 4.25 -2.23
CA PHE A 371 -27.04 4.98 -1.15
C PHE A 371 -28.50 5.34 -1.50
N LYS A 372 -29.41 5.22 -0.52
CA LYS A 372 -30.77 5.75 -0.60
C LYS A 372 -31.05 6.63 0.60
N THR A 373 -31.98 7.58 0.44
CA THR A 373 -32.32 8.55 1.50
C THR A 373 -32.97 7.91 2.71
N ASP A 374 -33.68 6.78 2.53
CA ASP A 374 -34.34 6.07 3.60
C ASP A 374 -33.43 4.96 4.18
N PRO A 375 -33.42 4.76 5.50
CA PRO A 375 -32.74 3.62 6.11
C PRO A 375 -33.30 2.31 5.55
N LYS A 376 -32.43 1.32 5.41
CA LYS A 376 -32.80 0.00 4.87
C LYS A 376 -33.63 -0.82 5.86
N GLY A 377 -33.39 -0.63 7.16
CA GLY A 377 -34.13 -1.25 8.23
C GLY A 377 -33.79 -2.73 8.48
N GLY A 378 -34.52 -3.33 9.40
CA GLY A 378 -34.47 -4.77 9.67
C GLY A 378 -33.10 -5.28 10.14
N ALA A 379 -32.71 -6.45 9.67
CA ALA A 379 -31.44 -7.07 10.06
C ALA A 379 -30.21 -6.28 9.60
N TRP A 380 -30.34 -5.45 8.57
CA TRP A 380 -29.26 -4.56 8.16
C TRP A 380 -28.95 -3.50 9.23
N ASP A 381 -29.98 -2.78 9.70
CA ASP A 381 -29.79 -1.76 10.73
C ASP A 381 -29.27 -2.37 12.05
N GLN A 382 -29.72 -3.60 12.37
CA GLN A 382 -29.18 -4.35 13.51
C GLN A 382 -27.69 -4.65 13.33
N ALA A 383 -27.27 -5.10 12.16
CA ALA A 383 -25.84 -5.36 11.87
C ALA A 383 -24.98 -4.09 11.93
N VAL A 384 -25.51 -2.96 11.47
CA VAL A 384 -24.85 -1.64 11.60
C VAL A 384 -24.68 -1.27 13.07
N ASN A 385 -25.74 -1.41 13.87
CA ASN A 385 -25.72 -1.12 15.31
C ASN A 385 -24.73 -2.03 16.06
N ASP A 386 -24.75 -3.35 15.79
CA ASP A 386 -23.86 -4.35 16.41
C ASP A 386 -22.37 -4.08 16.12
N THR A 387 -22.08 -3.37 15.05
CA THR A 387 -20.73 -3.05 14.60
C THR A 387 -20.44 -1.54 14.65
N SER A 388 -21.24 -0.78 15.38
CA SER A 388 -21.14 0.68 15.45
C SER A 388 -19.70 1.11 15.76
N GLY A 389 -19.24 2.15 15.07
CA GLY A 389 -17.88 2.70 15.19
C GLY A 389 -16.76 1.86 14.57
N LYS A 390 -16.95 0.55 14.33
CA LYS A 390 -15.86 -0.32 13.84
C LYS A 390 -15.44 0.03 12.42
N VAL A 391 -14.18 0.43 12.27
CA VAL A 391 -13.52 0.77 11.00
C VAL A 391 -12.22 -0.02 10.90
N MET A 392 -11.99 -0.69 9.79
CA MET A 392 -10.72 -1.35 9.49
C MET A 392 -9.65 -0.29 9.22
N VAL A 393 -8.51 -0.38 9.92
CA VAL A 393 -7.40 0.56 9.77
C VAL A 393 -6.09 -0.15 9.46
N GLN A 394 -5.23 0.57 8.75
CA GLN A 394 -3.83 0.21 8.57
C GLN A 394 -2.97 1.45 8.81
N GLY A 395 -1.98 1.35 9.71
CA GLY A 395 -1.21 2.51 10.16
C GLY A 395 -2.07 3.60 10.81
N GLY A 396 -3.21 3.24 11.43
CA GLY A 396 -4.15 4.17 12.06
C GLY A 396 -5.11 4.89 11.09
N ALA A 397 -4.96 4.74 9.78
CA ALA A 397 -5.84 5.29 8.76
C ALA A 397 -6.87 4.25 8.28
N ALA A 398 -8.09 4.69 7.97
CA ALA A 398 -9.10 3.84 7.36
C ALA A 398 -8.62 3.29 6.01
N ILE A 399 -8.88 2.01 5.73
CA ILE A 399 -8.54 1.41 4.44
C ILE A 399 -9.68 1.60 3.43
N ALA A 400 -9.33 1.67 2.13
CA ALA A 400 -10.32 1.57 1.05
C ALA A 400 -10.84 0.12 0.97
N ALA A 401 -11.83 -0.21 1.77
CA ALA A 401 -12.41 -1.53 1.82
C ALA A 401 -13.33 -1.77 0.63
N TRP A 402 -12.75 -1.90 -0.57
CA TRP A 402 -13.50 -2.21 -1.79
C TRP A 402 -14.23 -3.53 -1.69
N PHE A 403 -15.33 -3.65 -2.38
CA PHE A 403 -16.09 -4.89 -2.49
C PHE A 403 -16.72 -5.03 -3.87
N SER A 404 -16.98 -6.26 -4.28
CA SER A 404 -17.63 -6.59 -5.55
C SER A 404 -18.68 -7.68 -5.34
N SER A 405 -19.61 -7.79 -6.28
CA SER A 405 -20.72 -8.74 -6.19
C SER A 405 -20.22 -10.18 -6.05
N THR A 406 -19.40 -10.63 -6.99
CA THR A 406 -18.89 -11.99 -7.03
C THR A 406 -17.51 -12.02 -7.70
N ASP A 407 -16.56 -12.70 -7.09
CA ASP A 407 -15.17 -12.74 -7.53
C ASP A 407 -14.81 -14.01 -8.32
N GLY A 408 -15.80 -14.91 -8.48
CA GLY A 408 -15.61 -16.15 -9.22
C GLY A 408 -14.63 -17.11 -8.56
N GLY A 409 -14.61 -17.12 -7.22
CA GLY A 409 -13.71 -17.94 -6.42
C GLY A 409 -12.29 -17.40 -6.24
N TYR A 410 -11.97 -16.19 -6.77
CA TYR A 410 -10.65 -15.58 -6.64
C TYR A 410 -10.73 -14.07 -6.50
N THR A 411 -10.21 -13.55 -5.39
CA THR A 411 -9.98 -12.11 -5.26
C THR A 411 -8.57 -11.74 -5.74
N PHE A 412 -8.43 -10.50 -6.20
CA PHE A 412 -7.17 -9.96 -6.71
C PHE A 412 -6.72 -8.75 -5.90
N GLN A 413 -5.43 -8.44 -5.98
CA GLN A 413 -4.91 -7.16 -5.51
C GLN A 413 -5.33 -6.05 -6.46
N ASN A 414 -5.42 -4.82 -5.96
CA ASN A 414 -5.82 -3.66 -6.76
C ASN A 414 -4.98 -3.46 -8.02
N ASN A 415 -3.67 -3.68 -7.92
CA ASN A 415 -2.74 -3.54 -9.04
C ASN A 415 -2.87 -4.66 -10.10
N ASP A 416 -3.45 -5.81 -9.75
CA ASP A 416 -3.75 -6.86 -10.72
C ASP A 416 -4.87 -6.46 -11.68
N VAL A 417 -5.77 -5.58 -11.24
CA VAL A 417 -7.00 -5.21 -11.96
C VAL A 417 -6.91 -3.81 -12.53
N TRP A 418 -6.43 -2.86 -11.75
CA TRP A 418 -6.41 -1.44 -12.11
C TRP A 418 -5.01 -0.92 -12.45
N GLY A 419 -3.96 -1.75 -12.25
CA GLY A 419 -2.57 -1.31 -12.35
C GLY A 419 -2.17 -0.41 -11.18
N GLY A 420 -1.03 0.27 -11.33
CA GLY A 420 -0.50 1.16 -10.31
C GLY A 420 0.12 0.41 -9.13
N SER A 421 0.33 1.11 -8.01
CA SER A 421 0.94 0.49 -6.84
C SER A 421 -0.02 -0.40 -6.07
N HIS A 422 0.55 -1.47 -5.58
CA HIS A 422 -0.12 -2.37 -4.66
C HIS A 422 -0.52 -1.64 -3.37
N ARG A 423 -1.79 -1.73 -3.00
CA ARG A 423 -2.29 -1.31 -1.70
C ARG A 423 -2.15 -2.48 -0.74
N SER A 424 -1.36 -2.31 0.30
CA SER A 424 -0.98 -3.37 1.24
C SER A 424 -2.17 -4.06 1.93
N TRP A 425 -3.32 -3.39 2.01
CA TRP A 425 -4.55 -3.99 2.56
C TRP A 425 -5.30 -4.88 1.57
N THR A 426 -4.98 -4.88 0.25
CA THR A 426 -5.61 -5.77 -0.72
C THR A 426 -4.92 -7.13 -0.74
N LYS A 427 -5.70 -8.20 -0.92
CA LYS A 427 -5.21 -9.59 -0.91
C LYS A 427 -5.59 -10.31 -2.19
N ARG A 428 -4.69 -11.19 -2.65
CA ARG A 428 -5.08 -12.31 -3.51
C ARG A 428 -5.55 -13.44 -2.61
N THR A 429 -6.80 -13.85 -2.78
CA THR A 429 -7.39 -14.93 -1.99
C THR A 429 -8.07 -15.91 -2.93
N ARG A 430 -7.78 -17.20 -2.75
CA ARG A 430 -8.61 -18.27 -3.29
C ARG A 430 -9.83 -18.39 -2.38
N ASP A 431 -10.98 -17.93 -2.90
CA ASP A 431 -12.23 -17.80 -2.14
C ASP A 431 -13.08 -19.06 -2.23
N ALA A 432 -12.55 -20.18 -1.71
CA ALA A 432 -13.14 -21.50 -1.79
C ALA A 432 -12.91 -22.32 -0.52
N ASN A 433 -13.78 -23.29 -0.27
CA ASN A 433 -13.64 -24.28 0.78
C ASN A 433 -12.82 -25.47 0.27
N GLY A 434 -11.49 -25.37 0.37
CA GLY A 434 -10.54 -26.38 -0.09
C GLY A 434 -9.81 -26.02 -1.37
N ASP A 435 -9.03 -26.97 -1.88
CA ASP A 435 -8.20 -26.77 -3.06
C ASP A 435 -8.99 -26.80 -4.37
N ILE A 436 -8.58 -25.93 -5.29
CA ILE A 436 -9.12 -25.82 -6.65
C ILE A 436 -8.04 -26.29 -7.64
N SER A 437 -8.37 -27.30 -8.41
CA SER A 437 -7.53 -27.87 -9.46
C SER A 437 -8.26 -28.06 -10.80
N SER A 438 -9.56 -27.77 -10.82
CA SER A 438 -10.42 -27.90 -11.99
C SER A 438 -11.58 -26.91 -11.96
N PHE A 439 -12.21 -26.67 -13.11
CA PHE A 439 -13.45 -25.88 -13.18
C PHE A 439 -14.58 -26.52 -12.35
N SER A 440 -14.64 -27.86 -12.27
CA SER A 440 -15.61 -28.57 -11.44
C SER A 440 -15.38 -28.30 -9.94
N ASP A 441 -14.11 -28.33 -9.51
CA ASP A 441 -13.77 -27.92 -8.13
C ASP A 441 -14.24 -26.50 -7.84
N LEU A 442 -13.96 -25.57 -8.73
CA LEU A 442 -14.33 -24.17 -8.58
C LEU A 442 -15.85 -24.02 -8.44
N GLN A 443 -16.63 -24.68 -9.31
CA GLN A 443 -18.09 -24.64 -9.27
C GLN A 443 -18.70 -25.28 -8.02
N SER A 444 -18.02 -26.24 -7.39
CA SER A 444 -18.51 -26.92 -6.19
C SER A 444 -18.02 -26.31 -4.89
N LYS A 445 -16.80 -25.75 -4.84
CA LYS A 445 -16.13 -25.34 -3.61
C LYS A 445 -16.08 -23.83 -3.40
N ALA A 446 -16.22 -22.98 -4.45
CA ALA A 446 -16.18 -21.52 -4.29
C ALA A 446 -17.30 -21.03 -3.36
N TYR A 447 -16.97 -20.09 -2.48
CA TYR A 447 -17.93 -19.53 -1.53
C TYR A 447 -19.05 -18.74 -2.22
N ASP A 448 -18.75 -18.12 -3.35
CA ASP A 448 -19.67 -17.28 -4.14
C ASP A 448 -20.41 -18.05 -5.26
N ARG A 449 -20.34 -19.38 -5.29
CA ARG A 449 -21.00 -20.22 -6.31
C ARG A 449 -22.52 -20.04 -6.42
N SER A 450 -23.16 -19.50 -5.38
CA SER A 450 -24.61 -19.19 -5.39
C SER A 450 -24.93 -17.89 -6.12
N SER A 451 -23.94 -17.11 -6.52
CA SER A 451 -24.17 -15.88 -7.27
C SER A 451 -24.67 -16.19 -8.70
N PRO A 452 -25.71 -15.50 -9.18
CA PRO A 452 -26.13 -15.61 -10.59
C PRO A 452 -25.02 -15.29 -11.59
N CYS A 453 -24.07 -14.45 -11.17
CA CYS A 453 -22.95 -13.99 -12.00
C CYS A 453 -21.63 -14.71 -11.67
N PHE A 454 -21.69 -15.80 -10.92
CA PHE A 454 -20.51 -16.58 -10.61
C PHE A 454 -19.83 -17.12 -11.87
N TYR A 455 -20.60 -17.65 -12.79
CA TYR A 455 -20.14 -18.17 -14.07
C TYR A 455 -21.12 -17.79 -15.17
N ALA A 456 -20.80 -16.80 -15.97
CA ALA A 456 -21.69 -16.23 -16.96
C ALA A 456 -20.94 -15.62 -18.14
N ALA A 457 -21.56 -15.64 -19.30
CA ALA A 457 -21.14 -14.82 -20.43
C ALA A 457 -21.54 -13.36 -20.20
N GLN A 458 -20.79 -12.43 -20.80
CA GLN A 458 -21.04 -10.99 -20.71
C GLN A 458 -21.30 -10.40 -22.08
N GLY A 459 -22.40 -9.62 -22.18
CA GLY A 459 -22.91 -9.13 -23.44
C GLY A 459 -23.80 -10.16 -24.15
N PHE A 460 -24.62 -9.68 -25.08
CA PHE A 460 -25.54 -10.53 -25.85
C PHE A 460 -25.91 -9.90 -27.18
N ARG A 461 -26.43 -10.73 -28.07
CA ARG A 461 -27.06 -10.32 -29.31
C ARG A 461 -28.54 -10.65 -29.33
N ASN A 462 -29.37 -9.66 -29.67
CA ASN A 462 -30.82 -9.82 -29.69
C ASN A 462 -31.27 -10.88 -30.72
N GLU A 463 -30.62 -10.91 -31.87
CA GLU A 463 -30.91 -11.82 -32.98
C GLU A 463 -30.64 -13.30 -32.62
N TYR A 464 -29.87 -13.58 -31.59
CA TYR A 464 -29.54 -14.94 -31.15
C TYR A 464 -30.10 -15.24 -29.75
N GLY A 465 -31.35 -14.89 -29.52
CA GLY A 465 -32.06 -15.19 -28.27
C GLY A 465 -31.53 -14.44 -27.05
N LYS A 466 -30.96 -13.25 -27.25
CA LYS A 466 -30.27 -12.46 -26.22
C LYS A 466 -29.12 -13.22 -25.55
N SER A 467 -28.34 -13.94 -26.34
CA SER A 467 -27.21 -14.74 -25.88
C SER A 467 -25.85 -14.23 -26.39
N ALA A 468 -24.79 -14.66 -25.73
CA ALA A 468 -23.40 -14.39 -26.10
C ALA A 468 -22.79 -15.46 -27.02
N TRP A 469 -23.61 -16.32 -27.61
CA TRP A 469 -23.14 -17.36 -28.53
C TRP A 469 -22.57 -16.75 -29.80
N LEU A 470 -21.40 -17.26 -30.21
CA LEU A 470 -20.67 -16.88 -31.39
C LEU A 470 -20.64 -18.04 -32.42
N LYS A 471 -20.74 -17.69 -33.70
CA LYS A 471 -20.59 -18.63 -34.80
C LYS A 471 -19.12 -19.02 -35.01
N SER A 472 -18.91 -20.13 -35.67
CA SER A 472 -17.60 -20.65 -36.05
C SER A 472 -16.72 -19.61 -36.79
N GLU A 473 -17.30 -18.92 -37.77
CA GLU A 473 -16.60 -17.90 -38.56
C GLU A 473 -16.30 -16.61 -37.73
N GLU A 474 -17.05 -16.35 -36.63
CA GLU A 474 -16.77 -15.23 -35.76
C GLU A 474 -15.57 -15.53 -34.86
N VAL A 475 -15.49 -16.75 -34.35
CA VAL A 475 -14.31 -17.18 -33.60
C VAL A 475 -13.08 -17.30 -34.50
N ALA A 476 -13.26 -17.73 -35.79
CA ALA A 476 -12.20 -17.70 -36.77
C ALA A 476 -11.65 -16.29 -37.00
N ASP A 477 -12.53 -15.27 -37.03
CA ASP A 477 -12.13 -13.87 -37.15
C ASP A 477 -11.31 -13.41 -35.94
N MET A 478 -11.69 -13.82 -34.72
CA MET A 478 -10.89 -13.54 -33.51
C MET A 478 -9.47 -14.13 -33.63
N ALA A 479 -9.36 -15.37 -34.05
CA ALA A 479 -8.06 -16.03 -34.25
C ALA A 479 -7.23 -15.29 -35.29
N ASN A 480 -7.84 -14.92 -36.45
CA ASN A 480 -7.16 -14.21 -37.53
C ASN A 480 -6.67 -12.82 -37.08
N VAL A 481 -7.46 -12.10 -36.29
CA VAL A 481 -7.08 -10.81 -35.73
C VAL A 481 -5.83 -10.92 -34.86
N ILE A 482 -5.73 -11.93 -34.00
CA ILE A 482 -4.55 -12.15 -33.13
C ILE A 482 -3.34 -12.52 -34.00
N LEU A 483 -3.53 -13.45 -34.95
CA LEU A 483 -2.47 -13.88 -35.86
C LEU A 483 -1.93 -12.73 -36.71
N LEU A 484 -2.81 -11.85 -37.19
CA LEU A 484 -2.42 -10.66 -37.96
C LEU A 484 -1.64 -9.67 -37.10
N ALA A 485 -2.14 -9.34 -35.88
CA ALA A 485 -1.47 -8.45 -34.97
C ALA A 485 -0.09 -8.97 -34.51
N ARG A 486 0.08 -10.29 -34.40
CA ARG A 486 1.40 -10.92 -34.14
C ARG A 486 2.37 -10.74 -35.32
N LYS A 487 1.85 -10.72 -36.57
CA LYS A 487 2.67 -10.49 -37.78
C LYS A 487 3.03 -9.01 -37.95
N ASP A 488 2.08 -8.14 -37.64
CA ASP A 488 2.21 -6.70 -37.84
C ASP A 488 1.36 -5.94 -36.79
N GLY A 489 2.02 -5.52 -35.71
CA GLY A 489 1.39 -4.78 -34.61
C GLY A 489 0.76 -3.44 -35.02
N GLY A 490 1.23 -2.84 -36.13
CA GLY A 490 0.66 -1.60 -36.66
C GLY A 490 -0.75 -1.75 -37.21
N THR A 491 -1.21 -2.99 -37.43
CA THR A 491 -2.58 -3.26 -37.91
C THR A 491 -3.64 -3.12 -36.82
N LYS A 492 -3.25 -3.08 -35.55
CA LYS A 492 -4.17 -3.13 -34.39
C LYS A 492 -5.24 -2.05 -34.43
N GLU A 493 -4.94 -0.87 -34.91
CA GLU A 493 -5.88 0.24 -35.02
C GLU A 493 -7.04 0.00 -36.00
N HIS A 494 -6.94 -0.99 -36.88
CA HIS A 494 -7.97 -1.41 -37.82
C HIS A 494 -8.81 -2.61 -37.34
N LEU A 495 -8.44 -3.23 -36.21
CA LEU A 495 -8.98 -4.53 -35.78
C LEU A 495 -10.14 -4.43 -34.78
N TYR A 496 -10.69 -3.23 -34.59
CA TYR A 496 -11.84 -3.01 -33.70
C TYR A 496 -13.11 -3.71 -34.19
N GLN A 497 -14.14 -3.70 -33.33
CA GLN A 497 -15.45 -4.27 -33.63
C GLN A 497 -16.04 -3.64 -34.91
N PRO A 498 -16.43 -4.42 -35.95
CA PRO A 498 -16.96 -3.88 -37.20
C PRO A 498 -18.33 -3.21 -37.07
N ASP A 499 -19.11 -3.57 -36.03
CA ASP A 499 -20.46 -3.06 -35.78
C ASP A 499 -20.47 -1.76 -34.94
N LYS A 500 -19.29 -1.16 -34.71
CA LYS A 500 -19.15 0.07 -33.90
C LYS A 500 -18.17 1.06 -34.50
N PRO A 501 -18.32 2.35 -34.16
CA PRO A 501 -17.32 3.35 -34.51
C PRO A 501 -15.94 2.95 -33.98
N ASN A 502 -14.94 3.06 -34.84
CA ASN A 502 -13.55 2.76 -34.46
C ASN A 502 -13.01 3.88 -33.55
N PRO A 503 -12.64 3.59 -32.29
CA PRO A 503 -12.11 4.61 -31.38
C PRO A 503 -10.74 5.16 -31.79
N ALA A 504 -9.99 4.45 -32.65
CA ALA A 504 -8.73 4.97 -33.20
C ALA A 504 -8.94 6.02 -34.32
N GLY A 505 -10.17 6.20 -34.78
CA GLY A 505 -10.47 7.14 -35.88
C GLY A 505 -10.00 6.66 -37.26
N THR A 506 -9.49 5.44 -37.37
CA THR A 506 -9.10 4.78 -38.62
C THR A 506 -10.23 3.93 -39.18
N ASP A 507 -10.08 3.40 -40.42
CA ASP A 507 -11.01 2.43 -40.95
C ASP A 507 -10.96 1.11 -40.19
N THR A 508 -12.11 0.52 -39.94
CA THR A 508 -12.20 -0.83 -39.34
C THR A 508 -12.23 -1.86 -40.47
N TRP A 509 -11.32 -2.84 -40.41
CA TRP A 509 -11.27 -3.91 -41.39
C TRP A 509 -12.32 -4.98 -41.11
N ASP A 510 -13.06 -5.36 -42.14
CA ASP A 510 -13.97 -6.49 -42.08
C ASP A 510 -13.19 -7.83 -42.04
N ARG A 511 -13.91 -8.93 -41.89
CA ARG A 511 -13.32 -10.27 -41.78
C ARG A 511 -12.54 -10.65 -43.04
N ASP A 512 -13.02 -10.28 -44.23
CA ASP A 512 -12.39 -10.66 -45.48
C ASP A 512 -11.10 -9.88 -45.69
N ARG A 513 -11.07 -8.61 -45.34
CA ARG A 513 -9.84 -7.82 -45.35
C ARG A 513 -8.83 -8.32 -44.32
N VAL A 514 -9.25 -8.67 -43.10
CA VAL A 514 -8.37 -9.27 -42.07
C VAL A 514 -7.73 -10.55 -42.62
N LYS A 515 -8.49 -11.44 -43.27
CA LYS A 515 -7.97 -12.66 -43.92
C LYS A 515 -6.97 -12.34 -45.04
N ALA A 516 -7.30 -11.38 -45.88
CA ALA A 516 -6.43 -10.97 -47.01
C ALA A 516 -5.11 -10.39 -46.49
N GLU A 517 -5.16 -9.50 -45.50
CA GLU A 517 -4.00 -8.88 -44.86
C GLU A 517 -3.12 -9.91 -44.13
N LEU A 518 -3.74 -10.89 -43.45
CA LEU A 518 -3.01 -11.97 -42.79
C LEU A 518 -2.30 -12.85 -43.85
N LYS A 519 -2.99 -13.18 -44.95
CA LYS A 519 -2.42 -13.97 -46.05
C LYS A 519 -1.27 -13.23 -46.74
N SER A 520 -1.40 -11.94 -47.00
CA SER A 520 -0.35 -11.12 -47.63
C SER A 520 0.94 -11.08 -46.81
N ARG A 521 0.84 -11.26 -45.49
CA ARG A 521 1.97 -11.33 -44.54
C ARG A 521 2.44 -12.78 -44.28
N GLY A 522 2.04 -13.74 -45.13
CA GLY A 522 2.46 -15.14 -45.04
C GLY A 522 1.81 -15.91 -43.88
N GLY A 523 0.65 -15.46 -43.40
CA GLY A 523 -0.16 -16.22 -42.44
C GLY A 523 -1.20 -17.11 -43.15
N THR A 524 -1.72 -18.11 -42.47
CA THR A 524 -2.82 -18.97 -42.91
C THR A 524 -4.09 -18.60 -42.16
N PRO A 525 -5.06 -17.91 -42.81
CA PRO A 525 -6.27 -17.50 -42.13
C PRO A 525 -7.25 -18.67 -41.93
N PHE A 526 -7.93 -18.67 -40.77
CA PHE A 526 -9.08 -19.55 -40.53
C PHE A 526 -10.32 -19.00 -41.24
N ASN A 527 -11.08 -19.87 -41.91
CA ASN A 527 -12.43 -19.57 -42.35
C ASN A 527 -13.47 -20.09 -41.37
N SER A 528 -13.16 -21.20 -40.69
CA SER A 528 -14.04 -21.82 -39.70
C SER A 528 -13.26 -22.46 -38.56
N VAL A 529 -13.89 -22.48 -37.40
CA VAL A 529 -13.37 -23.12 -36.18
C VAL A 529 -14.23 -24.36 -35.90
N SER A 530 -13.60 -25.52 -35.75
CA SER A 530 -14.27 -26.78 -35.38
C SER A 530 -14.21 -27.09 -33.91
N GLY A 531 -13.27 -26.50 -33.16
CA GLY A 531 -13.09 -26.75 -31.74
C GLY A 531 -12.27 -25.66 -31.05
N ILE A 532 -12.63 -25.46 -29.78
CA ILE A 532 -11.91 -24.58 -28.86
C ILE A 532 -11.75 -25.31 -27.54
N SER A 533 -10.60 -25.19 -26.90
CA SER A 533 -10.33 -25.74 -25.58
C SER A 533 -9.44 -24.84 -24.75
N ILE A 534 -9.63 -24.84 -23.44
CA ILE A 534 -8.67 -24.25 -22.50
C ILE A 534 -7.48 -25.20 -22.40
N SER A 535 -6.31 -24.74 -22.80
CA SER A 535 -5.07 -25.51 -22.78
C SER A 535 -4.20 -25.26 -21.55
N GLY A 536 -4.54 -24.25 -20.72
CA GLY A 536 -3.85 -23.97 -19.49
C GLY A 536 -4.64 -23.09 -18.56
N VAL A 537 -4.56 -23.39 -17.25
CA VAL A 537 -5.12 -22.57 -16.15
C VAL A 537 -4.11 -22.53 -15.01
N ASP A 538 -3.83 -21.34 -14.53
CA ASP A 538 -3.15 -21.14 -13.25
C ASP A 538 -4.19 -21.13 -12.12
N TRP A 539 -4.37 -22.27 -11.48
CA TRP A 539 -5.29 -22.42 -10.35
C TRP A 539 -4.81 -21.75 -9.06
N GLY A 540 -3.52 -21.39 -8.97
CA GLY A 540 -2.99 -20.61 -7.86
C GLY A 540 -3.43 -19.15 -7.93
N LEU A 541 -3.44 -18.57 -9.14
CA LEU A 541 -3.80 -17.18 -9.38
C LEU A 541 -5.21 -16.98 -9.96
N GLY A 542 -5.94 -18.06 -10.29
CA GLY A 542 -7.27 -17.96 -10.89
C GLY A 542 -7.25 -17.29 -12.26
N ARG A 543 -6.40 -17.77 -13.16
CA ARG A 543 -6.22 -17.20 -14.52
C ARG A 543 -6.18 -18.29 -15.58
N THR A 544 -6.89 -18.09 -16.66
CA THR A 544 -6.74 -18.88 -17.88
C THR A 544 -5.45 -18.44 -18.59
N THR A 545 -4.50 -19.37 -18.72
CA THR A 545 -3.17 -19.09 -19.28
C THR A 545 -3.03 -19.50 -20.72
N GLY A 546 -3.87 -20.41 -21.21
CA GLY A 546 -3.81 -20.88 -22.60
C GLY A 546 -5.16 -21.25 -23.17
N ILE A 547 -5.35 -20.95 -24.45
CA ILE A 547 -6.52 -21.35 -25.23
C ILE A 547 -6.06 -21.90 -26.57
N THR A 548 -6.55 -23.06 -26.96
CA THR A 548 -6.27 -23.68 -28.28
C THR A 548 -7.51 -23.63 -29.13
N ILE A 549 -7.35 -23.09 -30.33
CA ILE A 549 -8.36 -23.02 -31.41
C ILE A 549 -7.96 -23.95 -32.52
N SER A 550 -8.88 -24.80 -32.96
CA SER A 550 -8.69 -25.74 -34.09
C SER A 550 -9.76 -25.52 -35.15
N GLY A 551 -9.35 -25.57 -36.40
CA GLY A 551 -10.23 -25.35 -37.52
C GLY A 551 -9.59 -25.75 -38.88
N ASP A 552 -10.09 -25.18 -39.96
CA ASP A 552 -9.63 -25.48 -41.33
C ASP A 552 -8.17 -25.01 -41.57
N ALA A 553 -7.63 -24.08 -40.81
CA ALA A 553 -6.23 -23.65 -40.89
C ALA A 553 -5.30 -24.43 -39.94
N GLY A 554 -5.76 -25.51 -39.32
CA GLY A 554 -5.01 -26.28 -38.31
C GLY A 554 -5.35 -25.93 -36.89
N SER A 555 -4.37 -26.01 -35.98
CA SER A 555 -4.54 -25.67 -34.55
C SER A 555 -3.53 -24.62 -34.13
N VAL A 556 -3.97 -23.66 -33.34
CA VAL A 556 -3.13 -22.61 -32.80
C VAL A 556 -3.46 -22.39 -31.30
N THR A 557 -2.43 -22.15 -30.50
CA THR A 557 -2.55 -21.82 -29.10
C THR A 557 -2.19 -20.34 -28.87
N PHE A 558 -3.03 -19.67 -28.11
CA PHE A 558 -2.88 -18.28 -27.69
C PHE A 558 -2.70 -18.23 -26.18
N GLU A 559 -1.93 -17.24 -25.70
CA GLU A 559 -1.92 -16.87 -24.29
C GLU A 559 -3.32 -16.39 -23.86
N GLY A 560 -3.78 -16.79 -22.68
CA GLY A 560 -5.13 -16.46 -22.21
C GLY A 560 -5.39 -14.96 -22.11
N SER A 561 -4.40 -14.18 -21.65
CA SER A 561 -4.48 -12.71 -21.58
C SER A 561 -4.55 -12.07 -22.96
N GLU A 562 -3.68 -12.48 -23.87
CA GLU A 562 -3.68 -11.99 -25.25
C GLU A 562 -5.01 -12.28 -25.95
N PHE A 563 -5.50 -13.52 -25.84
CA PHE A 563 -6.80 -13.89 -26.40
C PHE A 563 -7.92 -13.00 -25.85
N LYS A 564 -7.97 -12.84 -24.53
CA LYS A 564 -8.98 -11.99 -23.87
C LYS A 564 -8.94 -10.55 -24.40
N ASP A 565 -7.75 -9.97 -24.55
CA ASP A 565 -7.60 -8.58 -24.97
C ASP A 565 -8.07 -8.37 -26.40
N PHE A 566 -7.69 -9.25 -27.33
CA PHE A 566 -8.16 -9.18 -28.71
C PHE A 566 -9.64 -9.60 -28.87
N PHE A 567 -10.12 -10.54 -28.06
CA PHE A 567 -11.53 -10.86 -27.99
C PHE A 567 -12.36 -9.62 -27.63
N ASN A 568 -11.98 -8.92 -26.58
CA ASN A 568 -12.66 -7.71 -26.13
C ASN A 568 -12.54 -6.55 -27.12
N LEU A 569 -11.47 -6.52 -27.92
CA LEU A 569 -11.29 -5.57 -29.00
C LEU A 569 -12.25 -5.86 -30.16
N ARG A 570 -12.44 -7.13 -30.54
CA ARG A 570 -13.04 -7.56 -31.81
C ARG A 570 -14.47 -8.11 -31.69
N ALA A 571 -14.83 -8.74 -30.57
CA ALA A 571 -16.10 -9.45 -30.43
C ALA A 571 -17.32 -8.55 -30.70
N PRO A 572 -18.35 -9.05 -31.41
CA PRO A 572 -19.52 -8.25 -31.76
C PRO A 572 -20.38 -7.92 -30.54
N ALA A 573 -21.21 -6.88 -30.66
CA ALA A 573 -22.27 -6.51 -29.71
C ALA A 573 -21.80 -6.32 -28.25
N ASN A 574 -20.55 -5.93 -28.04
CA ASN A 574 -19.91 -5.82 -26.72
C ASN A 574 -19.89 -7.13 -25.92
N ILE A 575 -19.91 -8.28 -26.55
CA ILE A 575 -19.60 -9.54 -25.86
C ILE A 575 -18.16 -9.45 -25.37
N GLN A 576 -17.94 -9.75 -24.10
CA GLN A 576 -16.64 -9.53 -23.46
C GLN A 576 -16.26 -10.68 -22.50
N ILE A 577 -14.97 -10.92 -22.41
CA ILE A 577 -14.36 -11.69 -21.35
C ILE A 577 -13.90 -10.70 -20.28
N VAL A 578 -14.71 -10.52 -19.22
CA VAL A 578 -14.50 -9.46 -18.22
C VAL A 578 -13.50 -9.82 -17.12
N GLY A 579 -13.04 -11.06 -17.05
CA GLY A 579 -12.13 -11.52 -16.01
C GLY A 579 -10.96 -12.34 -16.56
N PRO A 580 -9.91 -12.53 -15.75
CA PRO A 580 -8.75 -13.32 -16.17
C PRO A 580 -9.03 -14.82 -16.18
N LEU A 581 -10.02 -15.31 -15.40
CA LEU A 581 -10.43 -16.71 -15.40
C LEU A 581 -11.71 -16.86 -16.23
N PHE A 582 -11.62 -17.59 -17.30
CA PHE A 582 -12.73 -17.86 -18.20
C PHE A 582 -12.66 -19.28 -18.74
N ASN A 583 -13.79 -19.79 -19.15
CA ASN A 583 -13.95 -21.09 -19.78
C ASN A 583 -14.83 -20.97 -21.03
N ILE A 584 -14.95 -22.04 -21.78
CA ILE A 584 -15.66 -22.08 -23.04
C ILE A 584 -16.81 -23.06 -22.93
N GLU A 585 -17.98 -22.60 -23.34
CA GLU A 585 -19.15 -23.44 -23.56
C GLU A 585 -19.35 -23.66 -25.05
N ARG A 586 -19.88 -24.84 -25.42
CA ARG A 586 -20.07 -25.26 -26.82
C ARG A 586 -21.44 -25.88 -27.02
N LYS A 587 -22.05 -25.58 -28.16
CA LYS A 587 -23.27 -26.22 -28.66
C LYS A 587 -23.13 -26.70 -30.10
#